data_034be278f44e8f9ac9426301fedf4645
#
_entry.id   034be278f44e8f9ac9426301fedf4645
#
_cell.length_a   1.000
_cell.length_b   1.000
_cell.length_c   1.000
_cell.angle_alpha   90.00
_cell.angle_beta   90.00
_cell.angle_gamma   90.00
#
_symmetry.space_group_name_H-M   'P 1'
#
loop_
_entity.id
_entity.type
_entity.pdbx_description
1 polymer ?
#
loop_
_entity_poly.entity_id
_entity_poly.type
_entity_poly.pdbx_seq_one_letter_code
_entity_poly.pdbx_strand_id
1 'polypeptide(L)'
;MINRILVLFSITIASVISSTAQIPITSKNNWLYVDAMLSSKEKNVQTSAIIDTGCTFCMIDSTFAADLQLSTIDTTFISYSTQKAPMSVSRVNLPQLAIGEKVYNNVLCIIVDLQGKAKEYAPSFIIGADIMSRDLWNIDLKNSVLSFLTELPQQKQKIKWASRKAIFPNDIILKAEVNGKKGYFLFDTGSRRNKIPLSLGIAATKNQQEQTANIAESLSVKELQVVEQAQLKVGFINKTIDMFFTPEKQGYLNAQFLWDKSIVLDYKNKCIFILD
;
A
#
# COMPACT_ATOMS: atom_id res chain seq x y z
N MET A 1 61.15 36.97 19.66
CA MET A 1 60.44 35.68 19.61
C MET A 1 58.93 35.99 19.68
N ILE A 2 58.25 35.91 18.55
CA ILE A 2 56.80 36.22 18.47
C ILE A 2 56.04 34.87 18.42
N ASN A 3 55.35 34.55 19.51
CA ASN A 3 54.49 33.37 19.58
C ASN A 3 53.22 33.61 18.74
N ARG A 4 53.05 32.90 17.66
CA ARG A 4 51.78 32.82 16.89
C ARG A 4 50.87 31.81 17.57
N ILE A 5 49.80 32.28 18.18
CA ILE A 5 48.68 31.47 18.66
C ILE A 5 47.82 31.10 17.45
N LEU A 6 47.75 29.81 17.09
CA LEU A 6 46.88 29.26 16.07
C LEU A 6 45.52 28.97 16.73
N VAL A 7 44.51 29.80 16.45
CA VAL A 7 43.14 29.52 16.89
C VAL A 7 42.48 28.60 15.85
N LEU A 8 42.28 27.36 16.19
CA LEU A 8 41.50 26.41 15.40
C LEU A 8 40.00 26.64 15.63
N PHE A 9 39.33 27.24 14.65
CA PHE A 9 37.87 27.28 14.62
C PHE A 9 37.33 25.90 14.21
N SER A 10 36.80 25.14 15.15
CA SER A 10 36.01 23.94 14.87
C SER A 10 34.63 24.36 14.39
N ILE A 11 34.37 24.27 13.10
CA ILE A 11 33.02 24.43 12.53
C ILE A 11 32.26 23.12 12.79
N THR A 12 31.43 23.11 13.82
CA THR A 12 30.46 22.04 14.06
C THR A 12 29.36 22.24 13.04
N ILE A 13 29.36 21.45 11.97
CA ILE A 13 28.23 21.37 11.05
C ILE A 13 27.13 20.61 11.79
N ALA A 14 26.22 21.33 12.40
CA ALA A 14 24.96 20.76 12.88
C ALA A 14 24.19 20.33 11.63
N SER A 15 24.13 19.03 11.37
CA SER A 15 23.21 18.45 10.41
C SER A 15 21.80 18.78 10.88
N VAL A 16 21.15 19.70 10.20
CA VAL A 16 19.72 19.96 10.35
C VAL A 16 19.02 18.69 9.85
N ILE A 17 18.69 17.79 10.77
CA ILE A 17 17.76 16.70 10.49
C ILE A 17 16.44 17.40 10.23
N SER A 18 16.08 17.56 8.97
CA SER A 18 14.75 17.99 8.56
C SER A 18 13.78 16.94 9.11
N SER A 19 13.15 17.27 10.24
CA SER A 19 12.08 16.44 10.82
C SER A 19 10.91 16.51 9.84
N THR A 20 10.76 15.50 9.00
CA THR A 20 9.55 15.35 8.20
C THR A 20 8.40 15.11 9.17
N ALA A 21 7.30 15.87 9.00
CA ALA A 21 6.11 15.71 9.82
C ALA A 21 5.67 14.24 9.85
N GLN A 22 5.53 13.69 11.05
CA GLN A 22 5.07 12.32 11.27
C GLN A 22 3.55 12.29 11.21
N ILE A 23 3.00 11.44 10.38
CA ILE A 23 1.57 11.28 10.16
C ILE A 23 1.14 9.94 10.78
N PRO A 24 0.21 9.93 11.74
CA PRO A 24 -0.25 8.69 12.35
C PRO A 24 -0.86 7.73 11.33
N ILE A 25 -0.53 6.45 11.46
CA ILE A 25 -1.18 5.34 10.76
C ILE A 25 -2.04 4.57 11.76
N THR A 26 -3.27 4.26 11.39
CA THR A 26 -4.12 3.33 12.13
C THR A 26 -4.19 2.01 11.37
N SER A 27 -3.97 0.89 12.07
CA SER A 27 -4.15 -0.45 11.48
C SER A 27 -5.46 -1.06 11.96
N LYS A 28 -6.31 -1.47 10.99
CA LYS A 28 -7.57 -2.19 11.26
C LYS A 28 -7.79 -3.24 10.18
N ASN A 29 -8.07 -4.47 10.56
CA ASN A 29 -8.30 -5.59 9.62
C ASN A 29 -7.13 -5.81 8.63
N ASN A 30 -5.90 -5.60 9.07
CA ASN A 30 -4.66 -5.64 8.27
C ASN A 30 -4.54 -4.54 7.20
N TRP A 31 -5.44 -3.56 7.17
CA TRP A 31 -5.32 -2.36 6.35
C TRP A 31 -4.62 -1.24 7.11
N LEU A 32 -3.90 -0.42 6.37
CA LEU A 32 -3.22 0.77 6.87
C LEU A 32 -4.03 2.01 6.49
N TYR A 33 -4.50 2.73 7.49
CA TYR A 33 -5.27 3.95 7.31
C TYR A 33 -4.43 5.17 7.65
N VAL A 34 -4.63 6.23 6.89
CA VAL A 34 -4.07 7.56 7.13
C VAL A 34 -5.15 8.61 6.91
N ASP A 35 -5.11 9.68 7.70
CA ASP A 35 -6.00 10.81 7.47
C ASP A 35 -5.61 11.55 6.19
N ALA A 36 -6.60 11.84 5.37
CA ALA A 36 -6.46 12.54 4.11
C ALA A 36 -7.51 13.65 3.97
N MET A 37 -7.13 14.76 3.35
CA MET A 37 -8.02 15.83 2.97
C MET A 37 -8.23 15.78 1.46
N LEU A 38 -9.48 15.61 1.04
CA LEU A 38 -9.90 15.65 -0.34
C LEU A 38 -10.49 17.05 -0.62
N SER A 39 -9.94 17.76 -1.59
CA SER A 39 -10.38 19.12 -1.89
C SER A 39 -10.84 19.25 -3.34
N SER A 40 -12.01 19.84 -3.54
CA SER A 40 -12.49 20.36 -4.81
C SER A 40 -12.42 21.89 -4.83
N LYS A 41 -12.95 22.52 -5.87
CA LYS A 41 -13.06 23.99 -5.92
C LYS A 41 -14.02 24.53 -4.87
N GLU A 42 -15.04 23.75 -4.53
CA GLU A 42 -16.18 24.19 -3.72
C GLU A 42 -16.10 23.67 -2.27
N LYS A 43 -15.39 22.56 -2.04
CA LYS A 43 -15.49 21.83 -0.77
C LYS A 43 -14.21 21.07 -0.42
N ASN A 44 -13.95 21.01 0.89
CA ASN A 44 -12.90 20.16 1.49
C ASN A 44 -13.59 19.10 2.35
N VAL A 45 -13.16 17.86 2.21
CA VAL A 45 -13.68 16.73 3.00
C VAL A 45 -12.50 15.96 3.59
N GLN A 46 -12.47 15.88 4.92
CA GLN A 46 -11.52 15.00 5.61
C GLN A 46 -12.06 13.58 5.63
N THR A 47 -11.20 12.62 5.37
CA THR A 47 -11.53 11.20 5.41
C THR A 47 -10.33 10.38 5.89
N SER A 48 -10.61 9.16 6.32
CA SER A 48 -9.58 8.15 6.55
C SER A 48 -9.42 7.32 5.28
N ALA A 49 -8.22 7.32 4.71
CA ALA A 49 -7.88 6.66 3.47
C ALA A 49 -7.04 5.40 3.69
N ILE A 50 -7.26 4.34 2.91
CA ILE A 50 -6.37 3.16 2.90
C ILE A 50 -5.16 3.44 2.01
N ILE A 51 -3.97 3.06 2.48
CA ILE A 51 -2.74 2.96 1.67
C ILE A 51 -2.77 1.60 0.98
N ASP A 52 -2.93 1.58 -0.35
CA ASP A 52 -3.12 0.34 -1.13
C ASP A 52 -2.11 0.22 -2.27
N THR A 53 -1.02 -0.52 -2.01
CA THR A 53 0.04 -0.77 -3.01
C THR A 53 -0.41 -1.72 -4.14
N GLY A 54 -1.51 -2.44 -3.96
CA GLY A 54 -2.11 -3.32 -4.96
C GLY A 54 -3.09 -2.61 -5.90
N CYS A 55 -3.44 -1.37 -5.59
CA CYS A 55 -4.34 -0.54 -6.40
C CYS A 55 -3.53 0.36 -7.35
N THR A 56 -3.77 0.26 -8.66
CA THR A 56 -3.03 1.04 -9.67
C THR A 56 -3.33 2.54 -9.56
N PHE A 57 -4.60 2.92 -9.36
CA PHE A 57 -5.06 4.30 -9.27
C PHE A 57 -5.79 4.54 -7.96
N CYS A 58 -5.86 5.80 -7.54
CA CYS A 58 -6.72 6.15 -6.43
C CYS A 58 -8.18 5.79 -6.71
N MET A 59 -8.91 5.41 -5.66
CA MET A 59 -10.34 5.16 -5.75
C MET A 59 -11.09 6.05 -4.76
N ILE A 60 -12.24 6.56 -5.18
CA ILE A 60 -13.11 7.39 -4.37
C ILE A 60 -14.51 6.77 -4.33
N ASP A 61 -15.11 6.74 -3.14
CA ASP A 61 -16.49 6.31 -2.99
C ASP A 61 -17.44 7.25 -3.77
N SER A 62 -18.47 6.68 -4.38
CA SER A 62 -19.42 7.41 -5.20
C SER A 62 -20.12 8.55 -4.46
N THR A 63 -20.40 8.38 -3.16
CA THR A 63 -21.05 9.42 -2.34
C THR A 63 -20.08 10.58 -2.08
N PHE A 64 -18.79 10.31 -1.83
CA PHE A 64 -17.77 11.33 -1.67
C PHE A 64 -17.47 12.08 -2.97
N ALA A 65 -17.46 11.36 -4.11
CA ALA A 65 -17.30 12.01 -5.41
C ALA A 65 -18.45 12.98 -5.71
N ALA A 66 -19.69 12.59 -5.39
CA ALA A 66 -20.87 13.44 -5.51
C ALA A 66 -20.82 14.64 -4.55
N ASP A 67 -20.46 14.41 -3.29
CA ASP A 67 -20.32 15.45 -2.27
C ASP A 67 -19.29 16.52 -2.66
N LEU A 68 -18.19 16.12 -3.26
CA LEU A 68 -17.14 17.00 -3.79
C LEU A 68 -17.49 17.61 -5.15
N GLN A 69 -18.65 17.27 -5.72
CA GLN A 69 -19.14 17.70 -7.04
C GLN A 69 -18.12 17.44 -8.16
N LEU A 70 -17.46 16.27 -8.11
CA LEU A 70 -16.47 15.91 -9.11
C LEU A 70 -17.13 15.51 -10.42
N SER A 71 -16.72 16.16 -11.51
CA SER A 71 -17.23 15.83 -12.84
C SER A 71 -16.51 14.61 -13.43
N THR A 72 -17.27 13.70 -14.02
CA THR A 72 -16.73 12.57 -14.78
C THR A 72 -15.93 13.07 -15.99
N ILE A 73 -14.70 12.60 -16.13
CA ILE A 73 -13.84 12.87 -17.29
C ILE A 73 -14.24 11.91 -18.43
N ASP A 74 -14.27 10.63 -18.11
CA ASP A 74 -14.62 9.53 -19.02
C ASP A 74 -14.99 8.26 -18.24
N THR A 75 -15.20 7.18 -18.97
CA THR A 75 -15.40 5.84 -18.43
C THR A 75 -14.28 4.91 -18.88
N THR A 76 -13.92 3.97 -18.04
CA THR A 76 -12.91 2.94 -18.32
C THR A 76 -13.37 1.58 -17.80
N PHE A 77 -12.63 0.55 -18.11
CA PHE A 77 -12.86 -0.79 -17.59
C PHE A 77 -11.77 -1.16 -16.60
N ILE A 78 -12.18 -1.68 -15.45
CA ILE A 78 -11.27 -2.24 -14.48
C ILE A 78 -11.55 -3.73 -14.30
N SER A 79 -10.50 -4.48 -14.08
CA SER A 79 -10.59 -5.92 -13.78
C SER A 79 -10.02 -6.16 -12.39
N TYR A 80 -10.74 -6.95 -11.63
CA TYR A 80 -10.24 -7.50 -10.38
C TYR A 80 -9.81 -8.93 -10.59
N SER A 81 -8.87 -9.33 -9.80
CA SER A 81 -8.31 -10.67 -9.82
C SER A 81 -9.35 -11.79 -9.71
N THR A 82 -10.45 -11.56 -9.02
CA THR A 82 -11.53 -12.55 -8.80
C THR A 82 -12.73 -12.40 -9.73
N GLN A 83 -12.74 -11.40 -10.61
CA GLN A 83 -13.88 -11.08 -11.46
C GLN A 83 -13.74 -11.67 -12.86
N LYS A 84 -14.82 -12.34 -13.34
CA LYS A 84 -14.83 -12.97 -14.66
C LYS A 84 -14.92 -11.98 -15.83
N ALA A 85 -15.48 -10.80 -15.61
CA ALA A 85 -15.66 -9.76 -16.63
C ALA A 85 -15.20 -8.38 -16.12
N PRO A 86 -14.61 -7.54 -16.99
CA PRO A 86 -14.29 -6.16 -16.64
C PRO A 86 -15.53 -5.39 -16.21
N MET A 87 -15.37 -4.53 -15.21
CA MET A 87 -16.43 -3.62 -14.75
C MET A 87 -16.19 -2.23 -15.33
N SER A 88 -17.24 -1.63 -15.90
CA SER A 88 -17.21 -0.23 -16.34
C SER A 88 -17.26 0.69 -15.13
N VAL A 89 -16.36 1.65 -15.07
CA VAL A 89 -16.26 2.63 -13.98
C VAL A 89 -15.99 4.02 -14.54
N SER A 90 -16.48 5.05 -13.85
CA SER A 90 -16.19 6.43 -14.18
C SER A 90 -14.85 6.88 -13.59
N ARG A 91 -14.14 7.74 -14.33
CA ARG A 91 -12.93 8.42 -13.85
C ARG A 91 -13.23 9.89 -13.60
N VAL A 92 -12.65 10.41 -12.52
CA VAL A 92 -12.75 11.83 -12.15
C VAL A 92 -11.35 12.36 -11.83
N ASN A 93 -11.20 13.67 -11.94
CA ASN A 93 -10.02 14.37 -11.44
C ASN A 93 -10.36 15.00 -10.09
N LEU A 94 -9.72 14.52 -9.02
CA LEU A 94 -9.75 15.19 -7.73
C LEU A 94 -8.73 16.33 -7.78
N PRO A 95 -9.15 17.60 -7.64
CA PRO A 95 -8.23 18.73 -7.75
C PRO A 95 -7.06 18.66 -6.78
N GLN A 96 -7.31 18.23 -5.52
CA GLN A 96 -6.24 18.13 -4.53
C GLN A 96 -6.49 17.01 -3.52
N LEU A 97 -5.43 16.27 -3.21
CA LEU A 97 -5.31 15.30 -2.12
C LEU A 97 -4.19 15.77 -1.20
N ALA A 98 -4.46 15.97 0.09
CA ALA A 98 -3.44 16.25 1.08
C ALA A 98 -3.33 15.11 2.11
N ILE A 99 -2.11 14.74 2.47
CA ILE A 99 -1.76 13.73 3.48
C ILE A 99 -0.72 14.38 4.38
N GLY A 100 -1.14 14.84 5.58
CA GLY A 100 -0.34 15.75 6.39
C GLY A 100 -0.02 17.01 5.61
N GLU A 101 1.26 17.38 5.52
CA GLU A 101 1.73 18.55 4.76
C GLU A 101 1.96 18.26 3.27
N LYS A 102 1.90 16.97 2.88
CA LYS A 102 2.11 16.58 1.49
C LYS A 102 0.85 16.78 0.66
N VAL A 103 0.98 17.52 -0.43
CA VAL A 103 -0.13 17.89 -1.32
C VAL A 103 0.10 17.33 -2.73
N TYR A 104 -0.90 16.62 -3.25
CA TYR A 104 -0.95 16.11 -4.61
C TYR A 104 -2.07 16.80 -5.38
N ASN A 105 -1.72 17.40 -6.51
CA ASN A 105 -2.70 18.06 -7.37
C ASN A 105 -3.08 17.17 -8.54
N ASN A 106 -4.30 17.35 -9.05
CA ASN A 106 -4.82 16.64 -10.23
C ASN A 106 -4.70 15.12 -10.09
N VAL A 107 -5.33 14.59 -9.04
CA VAL A 107 -5.32 13.15 -8.74
C VAL A 107 -6.40 12.44 -9.53
N LEU A 108 -6.01 11.55 -10.44
CA LEU A 108 -6.95 10.72 -11.18
C LEU A 108 -7.55 9.67 -10.25
N CYS A 109 -8.86 9.68 -10.09
CA CYS A 109 -9.57 8.73 -9.25
C CYS A 109 -10.58 7.91 -10.06
N ILE A 110 -10.76 6.66 -9.68
CA ILE A 110 -11.84 5.79 -10.15
C ILE A 110 -12.98 5.88 -9.15
N ILE A 111 -14.19 6.13 -9.63
CA ILE A 111 -15.40 6.11 -8.79
C ILE A 111 -15.84 4.66 -8.61
N VAL A 112 -16.04 4.26 -7.36
CA VAL A 112 -16.54 2.94 -6.98
C VAL A 112 -17.55 3.06 -5.85
N ASP A 113 -18.44 2.10 -5.73
CA ASP A 113 -19.38 2.00 -4.62
C ASP A 113 -18.70 1.21 -3.48
N LEU A 114 -17.81 1.87 -2.75
CA LEU A 114 -17.08 1.25 -1.64
C LEU A 114 -18.01 1.00 -0.44
N GLN A 115 -18.76 2.02 -0.05
CA GLN A 115 -19.64 1.98 1.13
C GLN A 115 -20.81 1.03 0.94
N GLY A 116 -21.41 1.00 -0.27
CA GLY A 116 -22.55 0.13 -0.56
C GLY A 116 -22.22 -1.36 -0.56
N LYS A 117 -21.01 -1.75 -0.98
CA LYS A 117 -20.61 -3.16 -1.11
C LYS A 117 -19.86 -3.69 0.11
N ALA A 118 -18.92 -2.95 0.62
CA ALA A 118 -18.09 -3.38 1.74
C ALA A 118 -18.52 -2.74 3.08
N LYS A 119 -19.49 -1.80 3.04
CA LYS A 119 -20.07 -1.14 4.23
C LYS A 119 -18.98 -0.55 5.14
N GLU A 120 -19.13 -0.78 6.44
CA GLU A 120 -18.21 -0.30 7.49
C GLU A 120 -16.75 -0.77 7.35
N TYR A 121 -16.49 -1.76 6.50
CA TYR A 121 -15.13 -2.23 6.23
C TYR A 121 -14.41 -1.41 5.16
N ALA A 122 -15.15 -0.65 4.34
CA ALA A 122 -14.55 0.12 3.27
C ALA A 122 -14.22 1.55 3.71
N PRO A 123 -13.08 2.08 3.29
CA PRO A 123 -12.80 3.50 3.39
C PRO A 123 -13.61 4.27 2.37
N SER A 124 -13.67 5.59 2.52
CA SER A 124 -14.23 6.46 1.50
C SER A 124 -13.23 6.80 0.39
N PHE A 125 -11.95 6.54 0.65
CA PHE A 125 -10.86 6.81 -0.29
C PHE A 125 -9.76 5.75 -0.19
N ILE A 126 -9.21 5.38 -1.34
CA ILE A 126 -8.07 4.47 -1.46
C ILE A 126 -6.93 5.22 -2.17
N ILE A 127 -5.77 5.29 -1.53
CA ILE A 127 -4.55 5.87 -2.11
C ILE A 127 -3.86 4.78 -2.90
N GLY A 128 -3.79 4.94 -4.22
CA GLY A 128 -3.20 3.97 -5.14
C GLY A 128 -1.71 4.20 -5.41
N ALA A 129 -1.12 3.25 -6.13
CA ALA A 129 0.29 3.26 -6.51
C ALA A 129 0.68 4.43 -7.42
N ASP A 130 -0.28 5.03 -8.12
CA ASP A 130 -0.08 6.24 -8.93
C ASP A 130 0.35 7.45 -8.10
N ILE A 131 -0.18 7.59 -6.89
CA ILE A 131 0.24 8.62 -5.92
C ILE A 131 1.50 8.18 -5.18
N MET A 132 1.54 6.94 -4.72
CA MET A 132 2.71 6.44 -3.99
C MET A 132 3.99 6.48 -4.82
N SER A 133 3.91 6.34 -6.14
CA SER A 133 5.07 6.40 -7.03
C SER A 133 5.69 7.79 -7.21
N ARG A 134 5.02 8.84 -6.73
CA ARG A 134 5.49 10.24 -6.86
C ARG A 134 6.49 10.64 -5.77
N ASP A 135 6.61 9.86 -4.69
CA ASP A 135 7.44 10.19 -3.54
C ASP A 135 8.10 8.95 -2.91
N LEU A 136 9.02 9.18 -1.99
CA LEU A 136 9.58 8.14 -1.12
C LEU A 136 8.71 8.04 0.14
N TRP A 137 7.88 7.03 0.21
CA TRP A 137 6.99 6.75 1.34
C TRP A 137 7.74 5.95 2.40
N ASN A 138 8.02 6.57 3.53
CA ASN A 138 8.55 5.90 4.71
C ASN A 138 7.39 5.49 5.61
N ILE A 139 7.07 4.21 5.61
CA ILE A 139 5.99 3.61 6.39
C ILE A 139 6.63 2.87 7.56
N ASP A 140 6.63 3.48 8.71
CA ASP A 140 7.11 2.88 9.96
C ASP A 140 5.96 2.10 10.60
N LEU A 141 5.89 0.81 10.24
CA LEU A 141 4.84 -0.08 10.72
C LEU A 141 4.99 -0.40 12.21
N LYS A 142 6.24 -0.39 12.70
CA LYS A 142 6.55 -0.66 14.12
C LYS A 142 6.02 0.45 15.03
N ASN A 143 6.15 1.71 14.59
CA ASN A 143 5.72 2.89 15.37
C ASN A 143 4.38 3.47 14.86
N SER A 144 3.79 2.87 13.83
CA SER A 144 2.52 3.31 13.22
C SER A 144 2.56 4.75 12.71
N VAL A 145 3.61 5.09 11.94
CA VAL A 145 3.85 6.44 11.43
C VAL A 145 4.19 6.41 9.93
N LEU A 146 3.63 7.34 9.19
CA LEU A 146 4.00 7.66 7.81
C LEU A 146 4.82 8.96 7.80
N SER A 147 5.85 8.99 6.96
CA SER A 147 6.56 10.22 6.60
C SER A 147 7.01 10.18 5.14
N PHE A 148 7.35 11.33 4.58
CA PHE A 148 7.84 11.44 3.21
C PHE A 148 9.31 11.83 3.24
N LEU A 149 10.16 11.04 2.56
CA LEU A 149 11.59 11.31 2.51
C LEU A 149 11.94 12.11 1.25
N THR A 150 12.88 13.04 1.38
CA THR A 150 13.46 13.79 0.26
C THR A 150 14.67 13.08 -0.36
N GLU A 151 15.30 12.20 0.41
CA GLU A 151 16.50 11.46 0.01
C GLU A 151 16.36 9.97 0.37
N LEU A 152 17.05 9.13 -0.38
CA LEU A 152 17.11 7.70 -0.10
C LEU A 152 17.88 7.44 1.19
N PRO A 153 17.40 6.50 2.03
CA PRO A 153 18.11 6.13 3.24
C PRO A 153 19.46 5.50 2.88
N GLN A 154 20.44 5.73 3.73
CA GLN A 154 21.77 5.12 3.58
C GLN A 154 21.77 3.60 3.84
N GLN A 155 20.66 3.04 4.26
CA GLN A 155 20.48 1.62 4.53
C GLN A 155 20.73 0.77 3.29
N LYS A 156 21.47 -0.32 3.49
CA LYS A 156 21.83 -1.27 2.42
C LYS A 156 20.82 -2.41 2.26
N GLN A 157 20.02 -2.68 3.29
CA GLN A 157 19.05 -3.78 3.24
C GLN A 157 17.84 -3.39 2.42
N LYS A 158 17.63 -4.11 1.32
CA LYS A 158 16.49 -3.86 0.43
C LYS A 158 16.00 -5.14 -0.24
N ILE A 159 14.71 -5.17 -0.53
CA ILE A 159 14.05 -6.20 -1.30
C ILE A 159 13.78 -5.64 -2.69
N LYS A 160 14.39 -6.23 -3.72
CA LYS A 160 14.18 -5.83 -5.13
C LYS A 160 12.87 -6.43 -5.65
N TRP A 161 12.15 -5.65 -6.46
CA TRP A 161 10.96 -6.14 -7.14
C TRP A 161 11.31 -7.03 -8.33
N ALA A 162 10.45 -8.00 -8.59
CA ALA A 162 10.51 -8.84 -9.78
C ALA A 162 9.68 -8.20 -10.92
N SER A 163 10.06 -7.01 -11.37
CA SER A 163 9.28 -6.14 -12.29
C SER A 163 8.86 -6.83 -13.59
N ARG A 164 9.58 -7.85 -14.06
CA ARG A 164 9.20 -8.64 -15.25
C ARG A 164 7.93 -9.46 -15.07
N LYS A 165 7.42 -9.57 -13.83
CA LYS A 165 6.18 -10.29 -13.47
C LYS A 165 5.04 -9.33 -13.13
N ALA A 166 5.28 -8.03 -13.17
CA ALA A 166 4.26 -7.01 -12.97
C ALA A 166 3.24 -7.02 -14.13
N ILE A 167 1.97 -6.88 -13.80
CA ILE A 167 0.88 -6.68 -14.76
C ILE A 167 0.77 -5.20 -15.09
N PHE A 168 0.89 -4.35 -14.07
CA PHE A 168 0.90 -2.89 -14.20
C PHE A 168 2.27 -2.31 -13.83
N PRO A 169 2.63 -1.12 -14.35
CA PRO A 169 3.98 -0.54 -14.16
C PRO A 169 4.40 -0.35 -12.70
N ASN A 170 3.44 -0.10 -11.82
CA ASN A 170 3.68 0.19 -10.40
C ASN A 170 3.41 -1.03 -9.49
N ASP A 171 3.14 -2.21 -10.04
CA ASP A 171 2.98 -3.42 -9.22
C ASP A 171 4.30 -3.77 -8.51
N ILE A 172 4.22 -3.93 -7.21
CA ILE A 172 5.33 -4.37 -6.37
C ILE A 172 5.32 -5.90 -6.30
N ILE A 173 5.94 -6.56 -7.26
CA ILE A 173 6.03 -8.02 -7.27
C ILE A 173 7.27 -8.48 -6.51
N LEU A 174 7.07 -9.29 -5.49
CA LEU A 174 8.13 -9.87 -4.66
C LEU A 174 8.32 -11.35 -4.99
N LYS A 175 9.57 -11.80 -4.97
CA LYS A 175 9.88 -13.23 -4.90
C LYS A 175 9.78 -13.66 -3.46
N ALA A 176 8.96 -14.67 -3.19
CA ALA A 176 8.84 -15.25 -1.86
C ALA A 176 8.87 -16.77 -1.90
N GLU A 177 9.15 -17.36 -0.76
CA GLU A 177 9.12 -18.80 -0.53
C GLU A 177 8.15 -19.07 0.62
N VAL A 178 7.21 -19.99 0.40
CA VAL A 178 6.22 -20.41 1.40
C VAL A 178 6.37 -21.91 1.58
N ASN A 179 6.67 -22.34 2.79
CA ASN A 179 6.93 -23.77 3.11
C ASN A 179 7.88 -24.44 2.09
N GLY A 180 8.99 -23.75 1.72
CA GLY A 180 9.96 -24.24 0.74
C GLY A 180 9.57 -24.09 -0.73
N LYS A 181 8.36 -23.67 -1.06
CA LYS A 181 7.88 -23.45 -2.42
C LYS A 181 8.04 -21.99 -2.85
N LYS A 182 8.75 -21.75 -3.96
CA LYS A 182 9.03 -20.40 -4.48
C LYS A 182 7.92 -19.92 -5.40
N GLY A 183 7.51 -18.65 -5.24
CA GLY A 183 6.48 -18.01 -6.04
C GLY A 183 6.69 -16.51 -6.21
N TYR A 184 5.75 -15.89 -6.91
CA TYR A 184 5.67 -14.43 -7.09
C TYR A 184 4.41 -13.93 -6.41
N PHE A 185 4.56 -12.83 -5.67
CA PHE A 185 3.51 -12.26 -4.84
C PHE A 185 3.43 -10.77 -5.08
N LEU A 186 2.22 -10.26 -5.29
CA LEU A 186 1.96 -8.82 -5.25
C LEU A 186 2.05 -8.38 -3.78
N PHE A 187 2.86 -7.37 -3.50
CA PHE A 187 2.79 -6.68 -2.23
C PHE A 187 1.61 -5.74 -2.26
N ASP A 188 0.57 -6.07 -1.52
CA ASP A 188 -0.76 -5.51 -1.59
C ASP A 188 -1.24 -5.14 -0.18
N THR A 189 -0.97 -3.89 0.22
CA THR A 189 -1.38 -3.37 1.54
C THR A 189 -2.90 -3.16 1.65
N GLY A 190 -3.62 -3.17 0.52
CA GLY A 190 -5.08 -3.20 0.46
C GLY A 190 -5.68 -4.59 0.63
N SER A 191 -4.88 -5.65 0.65
CA SER A 191 -5.36 -7.00 0.92
C SER A 191 -5.48 -7.26 2.42
N ARG A 192 -6.64 -7.70 2.89
CA ARG A 192 -6.83 -8.10 4.30
C ARG A 192 -6.06 -9.37 4.66
N ARG A 193 -5.69 -10.19 3.68
CA ARG A 193 -5.10 -11.52 3.88
C ARG A 193 -3.89 -11.72 2.99
N ASN A 194 -2.91 -12.44 3.53
CA ASN A 194 -1.87 -13.02 2.72
C ASN A 194 -2.44 -14.21 1.94
N LYS A 195 -2.17 -14.31 0.63
CA LYS A 195 -2.76 -15.34 -0.22
C LYS A 195 -1.69 -16.08 -0.99
N ILE A 196 -1.83 -17.42 -1.05
CA ILE A 196 -0.99 -18.30 -1.86
C ILE A 196 -1.78 -18.84 -3.06
N PRO A 197 -1.18 -18.87 -4.28
CA PRO A 197 -1.83 -19.44 -5.43
C PRO A 197 -1.94 -20.96 -5.26
N LEU A 198 -3.08 -21.53 -5.64
CA LEU A 198 -3.29 -22.99 -5.65
C LEU A 198 -2.20 -23.72 -6.45
N SER A 199 -1.69 -23.06 -7.50
CA SER A 199 -0.61 -23.61 -8.36
C SER A 199 0.72 -23.81 -7.63
N LEU A 200 0.90 -23.29 -6.40
CA LEU A 200 2.11 -23.48 -5.62
C LEU A 200 2.20 -24.92 -5.04
N GLY A 201 1.09 -25.68 -5.06
CA GLY A 201 1.07 -27.07 -4.65
C GLY A 201 1.37 -27.29 -3.16
N ILE A 202 0.89 -26.39 -2.31
CA ILE A 202 0.94 -26.49 -0.85
C ILE A 202 -0.40 -27.09 -0.40
N ALA A 203 -0.40 -27.99 0.56
CA ALA A 203 -1.63 -28.52 1.13
C ALA A 203 -2.25 -27.56 2.15
N ALA A 204 -3.57 -27.41 2.14
CA ALA A 204 -4.27 -26.69 3.18
C ALA A 204 -4.17 -27.43 4.52
N THR A 205 -4.05 -26.69 5.62
CA THR A 205 -4.10 -27.24 6.97
C THR A 205 -5.49 -27.18 7.57
N LYS A 206 -6.34 -26.26 7.07
CA LYS A 206 -7.68 -26.00 7.62
C LYS A 206 -8.59 -25.36 6.60
N ASN A 207 -9.91 -25.57 6.78
CA ASN A 207 -10.96 -24.77 6.17
C ASN A 207 -11.54 -23.82 7.22
N GLN A 208 -11.83 -22.58 6.83
CA GLN A 208 -12.32 -21.55 7.73
C GLN A 208 -13.42 -20.74 7.06
N GLN A 209 -14.51 -20.47 7.77
CA GLN A 209 -15.53 -19.54 7.30
C GLN A 209 -15.11 -18.10 7.59
N GLU A 210 -15.18 -17.25 6.58
CA GLU A 210 -14.76 -15.87 6.66
C GLU A 210 -15.71 -14.92 5.94
N GLN A 211 -15.92 -13.76 6.53
CA GLN A 211 -16.56 -12.66 5.81
C GLN A 211 -15.62 -12.08 4.77
N THR A 212 -16.07 -12.03 3.53
CA THR A 212 -15.32 -11.47 2.41
C THR A 212 -16.13 -10.40 1.72
N ALA A 213 -15.47 -9.32 1.33
CA ALA A 213 -16.00 -8.30 0.44
C ALA A 213 -14.89 -7.81 -0.46
N ASN A 214 -15.22 -7.32 -1.62
CA ASN A 214 -14.34 -6.54 -2.49
C ASN A 214 -15.17 -5.49 -3.22
N ILE A 215 -14.51 -4.65 -4.00
CA ILE A 215 -15.19 -3.56 -4.72
C ILE A 215 -16.18 -4.05 -5.80
N ALA A 216 -16.13 -5.31 -6.20
CA ALA A 216 -17.06 -5.93 -7.14
C ALA A 216 -18.15 -6.77 -6.47
N GLU A 217 -17.91 -7.28 -5.25
CA GLU A 217 -18.80 -8.20 -4.55
C GLU A 217 -19.21 -7.63 -3.20
N SER A 218 -20.49 -7.74 -2.89
CA SER A 218 -21.03 -7.40 -1.57
C SER A 218 -20.49 -8.34 -0.48
N LEU A 219 -20.61 -7.93 0.76
CA LEU A 219 -20.23 -8.72 1.92
C LEU A 219 -20.92 -10.09 1.91
N SER A 220 -20.13 -11.15 1.98
CA SER A 220 -20.61 -12.54 2.01
C SER A 220 -19.72 -13.40 2.90
N VAL A 221 -20.27 -14.49 3.42
CA VAL A 221 -19.48 -15.52 4.14
C VAL A 221 -19.06 -16.57 3.13
N LYS A 222 -17.76 -16.83 3.05
CA LYS A 222 -17.17 -17.87 2.19
C LYS A 222 -16.33 -18.81 3.02
N GLU A 223 -16.30 -20.08 2.64
CA GLU A 223 -15.34 -21.04 3.16
C GLU A 223 -14.01 -20.87 2.41
N LEU A 224 -12.95 -20.64 3.15
CA LEU A 224 -11.61 -20.42 2.62
C LEU A 224 -10.66 -21.50 3.13
N GLN A 225 -9.82 -22.01 2.24
CA GLN A 225 -8.71 -22.89 2.61
C GLN A 225 -7.56 -22.05 3.15
N VAL A 226 -6.90 -22.53 4.21
CA VAL A 226 -5.82 -21.82 4.93
C VAL A 226 -4.64 -22.77 5.14
N VAL A 227 -3.43 -22.22 5.05
CA VAL A 227 -2.22 -22.81 5.62
C VAL A 227 -1.91 -21.99 6.88
N GLU A 228 -2.21 -22.58 8.04
CA GLU A 228 -1.88 -21.96 9.34
C GLU A 228 -0.37 -22.05 9.56
N GLN A 229 0.20 -21.00 10.17
CA GLN A 229 1.62 -20.92 10.53
C GLN A 229 2.58 -21.23 9.37
N ALA A 230 2.22 -20.78 8.16
CA ALA A 230 3.07 -20.94 6.99
C ALA A 230 4.41 -20.24 7.17
N GLN A 231 5.51 -20.92 6.82
CA GLN A 231 6.86 -20.36 6.85
C GLN A 231 7.06 -19.51 5.60
N LEU A 232 7.00 -18.19 5.76
CA LEU A 232 7.21 -17.22 4.69
C LEU A 232 8.63 -16.67 4.73
N LYS A 233 9.30 -16.69 3.57
CA LYS A 233 10.60 -16.04 3.36
C LYS A 233 10.52 -15.06 2.20
N VAL A 234 10.84 -13.78 2.47
CA VAL A 234 10.91 -12.70 1.47
C VAL A 234 12.27 -12.02 1.57
N GLY A 235 13.16 -12.31 0.63
CA GLY A 235 14.55 -11.86 0.73
C GLY A 235 15.23 -12.43 1.97
N PHE A 236 15.62 -11.56 2.90
CA PHE A 236 16.22 -11.91 4.19
C PHE A 236 15.20 -11.96 5.34
N ILE A 237 13.93 -11.60 5.09
CA ILE A 237 12.87 -11.63 6.10
C ILE A 237 12.27 -13.02 6.15
N ASN A 238 12.17 -13.57 7.36
CA ASN A 238 11.50 -14.84 7.65
C ASN A 238 10.39 -14.56 8.67
N LYS A 239 9.17 -15.03 8.36
CA LYS A 239 7.99 -14.88 9.20
C LYS A 239 7.15 -16.14 9.19
N THR A 240 6.43 -16.35 10.26
CA THR A 240 5.39 -17.37 10.36
C THR A 240 4.04 -16.68 10.36
N ILE A 241 3.22 -16.90 9.34
CA ILE A 241 1.93 -16.22 9.16
C ILE A 241 0.90 -17.17 8.55
N ASP A 242 -0.38 -16.88 8.78
CA ASP A 242 -1.46 -17.60 8.13
C ASP A 242 -1.64 -17.10 6.69
N MET A 243 -1.82 -18.06 5.77
CA MET A 243 -1.98 -17.74 4.35
C MET A 243 -3.21 -18.46 3.78
N PHE A 244 -4.04 -17.71 3.06
CA PHE A 244 -5.25 -18.18 2.44
C PHE A 244 -5.00 -18.58 0.99
N PHE A 245 -5.77 -19.53 0.45
CA PHE A 245 -5.63 -19.87 -0.95
C PHE A 245 -6.33 -18.88 -1.87
N THR A 246 -5.74 -18.70 -3.06
CA THR A 246 -6.36 -17.97 -4.17
C THR A 246 -6.28 -18.81 -5.45
N PRO A 247 -7.33 -18.79 -6.29
CA PRO A 247 -7.29 -19.45 -7.60
C PRO A 247 -6.42 -18.72 -8.62
N GLU A 248 -5.93 -17.54 -8.29
CA GLU A 248 -5.10 -16.73 -9.15
C GLU A 248 -3.70 -17.32 -9.32
N LYS A 249 -3.02 -16.94 -10.41
CA LYS A 249 -1.66 -17.41 -10.69
C LYS A 249 -0.61 -16.76 -9.78
N GLN A 250 -0.94 -15.63 -9.20
CA GLN A 250 -0.09 -14.81 -8.36
C GLN A 250 -0.62 -14.80 -6.93
N GLY A 251 0.28 -14.83 -5.96
CA GLY A 251 -0.07 -14.67 -4.54
C GLY A 251 -0.13 -13.20 -4.14
N TYR A 252 -0.54 -12.94 -2.90
CA TYR A 252 -0.65 -11.60 -2.31
C TYR A 252 0.01 -11.60 -0.93
N LEU A 253 0.80 -10.58 -0.67
CA LEU A 253 1.38 -10.30 0.65
C LEU A 253 0.92 -8.93 1.10
N ASN A 254 0.21 -8.85 2.21
CA ASN A 254 -0.12 -7.57 2.84
C ASN A 254 1.03 -7.08 3.75
N ALA A 255 0.84 -5.98 4.45
CA ALA A 255 1.87 -5.38 5.31
C ALA A 255 2.29 -6.27 6.52
N GLN A 256 1.53 -7.33 6.83
CA GLN A 256 1.69 -8.11 8.06
C GLN A 256 3.09 -8.70 8.26
N PHE A 257 3.75 -9.12 7.19
CA PHE A 257 5.11 -9.67 7.31
C PHE A 257 6.19 -8.62 7.63
N LEU A 258 5.82 -7.35 7.58
CA LEU A 258 6.68 -6.18 7.84
C LEU A 258 6.28 -5.39 9.10
N TRP A 259 5.33 -5.86 9.90
CA TRP A 259 4.77 -5.08 11.02
C TRP A 259 5.76 -4.70 12.13
N ASP A 260 6.89 -5.37 12.23
CA ASP A 260 7.98 -5.04 13.14
C ASP A 260 9.06 -4.17 12.49
N LYS A 261 8.80 -3.61 11.30
CA LYS A 261 9.76 -2.90 10.46
C LYS A 261 9.32 -1.48 10.14
N SER A 262 10.33 -0.65 9.84
CA SER A 262 10.17 0.58 9.09
C SER A 262 10.63 0.35 7.65
N ILE A 263 9.84 0.77 6.66
CA ILE A 263 10.10 0.50 5.25
C ILE A 263 10.05 1.77 4.42
N VAL A 264 10.86 1.84 3.36
CA VAL A 264 10.73 2.91 2.35
C VAL A 264 10.38 2.29 1.01
N LEU A 265 9.26 2.72 0.44
CA LEU A 265 8.84 2.35 -0.91
C LEU A 265 9.55 3.25 -1.92
N ASP A 266 10.40 2.65 -2.76
CA ASP A 266 11.11 3.35 -3.84
C ASP A 266 10.66 2.80 -5.19
N TYR A 267 9.64 3.42 -5.75
CA TYR A 267 9.07 3.06 -7.05
C TYR A 267 10.04 3.31 -8.20
N LYS A 268 10.89 4.33 -8.10
CA LYS A 268 11.88 4.68 -9.13
C LYS A 268 12.93 3.59 -9.30
N ASN A 269 13.48 3.08 -8.19
CA ASN A 269 14.51 2.05 -8.21
C ASN A 269 13.94 0.64 -8.01
N LYS A 270 12.61 0.51 -7.91
CA LYS A 270 11.86 -0.74 -7.76
C LYS A 270 12.37 -1.62 -6.63
N CYS A 271 12.40 -1.05 -5.45
CA CYS A 271 12.78 -1.76 -4.23
C CYS A 271 12.04 -1.23 -3.00
N ILE A 272 12.03 -2.07 -1.96
CA ILE A 272 11.62 -1.72 -0.60
C ILE A 272 12.88 -1.69 0.23
N PHE A 273 13.25 -0.54 0.79
CA PHE A 273 14.28 -0.48 1.82
C PHE A 273 13.68 -0.90 3.15
N ILE A 274 14.47 -1.65 3.92
CA ILE A 274 14.13 -2.04 5.29
C ILE A 274 15.06 -1.24 6.20
N LEU A 275 14.49 -0.40 7.06
CA LEU A 275 15.28 0.51 7.89
C LEU A 275 15.67 -0.11 9.23
N ASP A 276 15.14 -1.31 9.56
CA ASP A 276 15.61 -2.22 10.64
C ASP A 276 14.59 -3.26 11.12
#